data_837da2bc4f421852c1324f902248a5eb
#
_entry.id   837da2bc4f421852c1324f902248a5eb
#
_cell.length_a   1.000
_cell.length_b   1.000
_cell.length_c   1.000
_cell.angle_alpha   90.00
_cell.angle_beta   90.00
_cell.angle_gamma   90.00
#
_symmetry.space_group_name_H-M   'P 1'
#
loop_
_entity.id
_entity.type
_entity.pdbx_description
1 polymer ?
#
loop_
_entity_poly.entity_id
_entity_poly.type
_entity_poly.pdbx_seq_one_letter_code
_entity_poly.pdbx_strand_id
1 'polypeptide(L)'
;MNNKYKILLVEDEQNISTLVMTMLETAGYQVIPAKTCAMAKTLFISYCPDLVILDLGLPDMDGMTFLKEVRKDSLTPIIVLSARTNERDKVLALDSGANDYVTKPFGAAELLARIRSALRNCSHSADSGKLPGGRFFVQDLEILYDARQVFIKGREIKLTQTEYNIVALLSEHCGKMMTYSAIIKGVW
;
A
#
# COMPACT_ATOMS: atom_id res chain seq x y z
N MET A 1 -18.98 -8.14 5.79
CA MET A 1 -17.89 -7.59 6.62
C MET A 1 -17.39 -6.33 5.94
N ASN A 2 -17.45 -5.19 6.63
CA ASN A 2 -17.02 -3.91 6.04
C ASN A 2 -15.49 -3.91 6.04
N ASN A 3 -14.88 -4.22 4.90
CA ASN A 3 -13.41 -4.27 4.76
C ASN A 3 -12.89 -2.83 4.67
N LYS A 4 -12.68 -2.21 5.83
CA LYS A 4 -12.15 -0.85 5.90
C LYS A 4 -10.68 -0.86 5.49
N TYR A 5 -10.29 0.07 4.60
CA TYR A 5 -8.89 0.28 4.28
C TYR A 5 -8.08 0.61 5.55
N LYS A 6 -6.93 -0.03 5.70
CA LYS A 6 -6.00 0.17 6.81
C LYS A 6 -4.97 1.22 6.43
N ILE A 7 -4.85 2.26 7.21
CA ILE A 7 -3.87 3.33 7.01
C ILE A 7 -2.88 3.31 8.16
N LEU A 8 -1.61 3.11 7.84
CA LEU A 8 -0.51 3.28 8.80
C LEU A 8 -0.16 4.77 8.86
N LEU A 9 -0.35 5.38 10.02
CA LEU A 9 0.00 6.77 10.29
C LEU A 9 1.30 6.84 11.10
N VAL A 10 2.36 7.35 10.48
CA VAL A 10 3.68 7.49 11.10
C VAL A 10 3.91 8.96 11.42
N GLU A 11 3.67 9.34 12.67
CA GLU A 11 3.68 10.72 13.15
C GLU A 11 3.98 10.72 14.66
N ASP A 12 5.01 11.44 15.08
CA ASP A 12 5.44 11.52 16.49
C ASP A 12 4.71 12.64 17.27
N GLU A 13 4.29 13.69 16.58
CA GLU A 13 3.59 14.81 17.21
C GLU A 13 2.14 14.41 17.57
N GLN A 14 1.86 14.32 18.87
CA GLN A 14 0.58 13.81 19.38
C GLN A 14 -0.64 14.58 18.87
N ASN A 15 -0.53 15.92 18.76
CA ASN A 15 -1.65 16.75 18.31
C ASN A 15 -2.00 16.49 16.84
N ILE A 16 -0.99 16.39 15.97
CA ILE A 16 -1.17 16.09 14.56
C ILE A 16 -1.67 14.65 14.39
N SER A 17 -1.06 13.72 15.09
CA SER A 17 -1.48 12.31 15.08
C SER A 17 -2.95 12.16 15.47
N THR A 18 -3.38 12.78 16.55
CA THR A 18 -4.79 12.73 17.03
C THR A 18 -5.73 13.36 16.01
N LEU A 19 -5.38 14.52 15.44
CA LEU A 19 -6.18 15.19 14.42
C LEU A 19 -6.37 14.31 13.19
N VAL A 20 -5.28 13.75 12.66
CA VAL A 20 -5.30 12.90 11.46
C VAL A 20 -6.06 11.60 11.73
N MET A 21 -5.84 10.97 12.89
CA MET A 21 -6.58 9.76 13.28
C MET A 21 -8.10 10.01 13.31
N THR A 22 -8.55 11.05 14.02
CA THR A 22 -9.98 11.39 14.13
C THR A 22 -10.60 11.62 12.75
N MET A 23 -9.90 12.35 11.89
CA MET A 23 -10.36 12.64 10.53
C MET A 23 -10.47 11.35 9.68
N LEU A 24 -9.49 10.47 9.75
CA LEU A 24 -9.48 9.22 9.00
C LEU A 24 -10.53 8.22 9.49
N GLU A 25 -10.68 8.08 10.80
CA GLU A 25 -11.70 7.21 11.41
C GLU A 25 -13.12 7.69 11.09
N THR A 26 -13.35 9.00 11.12
CA THR A 26 -14.62 9.61 10.70
C THR A 26 -14.91 9.34 9.22
N ALA A 27 -13.88 9.32 8.38
CA ALA A 27 -14.00 8.96 6.96
C ALA A 27 -14.14 7.44 6.71
N GLY A 28 -14.14 6.62 7.77
CA GLY A 28 -14.38 5.19 7.69
C GLY A 28 -13.14 4.32 7.51
N TYR A 29 -11.93 4.89 7.64
CA TYR A 29 -10.68 4.13 7.59
C TYR A 29 -10.35 3.47 8.94
N GLN A 30 -9.56 2.41 8.92
CA GLN A 30 -8.91 1.86 10.10
C GLN A 30 -7.51 2.45 10.21
N VAL A 31 -7.19 3.12 11.33
CA VAL A 31 -5.89 3.76 11.51
C VAL A 31 -5.00 2.94 12.44
N ILE A 32 -3.73 2.81 12.05
CA ILE A 32 -2.68 2.13 12.80
C ILE A 32 -1.62 3.19 13.11
N PRO A 33 -1.55 3.74 14.33
CA PRO A 33 -0.58 4.78 14.66
C PRO A 33 0.81 4.21 14.97
N ALA A 34 1.85 4.90 14.51
CA ALA A 34 3.24 4.67 14.82
C ALA A 34 3.94 6.01 15.13
N LYS A 35 4.72 6.08 16.20
CA LYS A 35 5.43 7.29 16.60
C LYS A 35 6.89 7.33 16.14
N THR A 36 7.38 6.22 15.60
CA THR A 36 8.78 6.05 15.16
C THR A 36 8.83 5.18 13.92
N CYS A 37 9.89 5.31 13.14
CA CYS A 37 10.14 4.44 11.99
C CYS A 37 10.32 2.98 12.40
N ALA A 38 10.95 2.72 13.54
CA ALA A 38 11.13 1.35 14.04
C ALA A 38 9.77 0.68 14.33
N MET A 39 8.85 1.41 14.99
CA MET A 39 7.48 0.95 15.22
C MET A 39 6.73 0.77 13.90
N ALA A 40 6.86 1.73 12.98
CA ALA A 40 6.21 1.69 11.68
C ALA A 40 6.62 0.46 10.86
N LYS A 41 7.90 0.06 10.85
CA LYS A 41 8.38 -1.16 10.19
C LYS A 41 7.70 -2.41 10.72
N THR A 42 7.62 -2.55 12.04
CA THR A 42 6.97 -3.71 12.69
C THR A 42 5.48 -3.76 12.35
N LEU A 43 4.79 -2.61 12.44
CA LEU A 43 3.36 -2.53 12.16
C LEU A 43 3.06 -2.69 10.67
N PHE A 44 3.93 -2.19 9.78
CA PHE A 44 3.81 -2.36 8.34
C PHE A 44 3.78 -3.85 7.96
N ILE A 45 4.71 -4.63 8.51
CA ILE A 45 4.78 -6.08 8.27
C ILE A 45 3.58 -6.81 8.89
N SER A 46 3.19 -6.44 10.12
CA SER A 46 2.17 -7.16 10.88
C SER A 46 0.74 -6.91 10.38
N TYR A 47 0.46 -5.70 9.93
CA TYR A 47 -0.91 -5.27 9.57
C TYR A 47 -1.15 -5.16 8.06
N CYS A 48 -0.09 -5.18 7.23
CA CYS A 48 -0.17 -5.02 5.78
C CYS A 48 -1.10 -3.85 5.40
N PRO A 49 -0.74 -2.59 5.71
CA PRO A 49 -1.61 -1.45 5.47
C PRO A 49 -1.84 -1.23 3.98
N ASP A 50 -3.00 -0.69 3.64
CA ASP A 50 -3.36 -0.34 2.26
C ASP A 50 -2.75 1.01 1.83
N LEU A 51 -2.36 1.85 2.80
CA LEU A 51 -1.70 3.14 2.57
C LEU A 51 -0.88 3.53 3.81
N VAL A 52 0.21 4.26 3.59
CA VAL A 52 1.02 4.88 4.65
C VAL A 52 0.94 6.40 4.55
N ILE A 53 0.71 7.07 5.67
CA ILE A 53 0.95 8.50 5.84
C ILE A 53 2.23 8.63 6.67
N LEU A 54 3.21 9.35 6.16
CA LEU A 54 4.56 9.36 6.70
C LEU A 54 5.04 10.78 6.96
N ASP A 55 5.33 11.11 8.21
CA ASP A 55 6.17 12.29 8.50
C ASP A 55 7.66 11.97 8.25
N LEU A 56 8.38 12.97 7.78
CA LEU A 56 9.82 12.87 7.57
C LEU A 56 10.63 13.22 8.83
N GLY A 57 10.05 14.03 9.74
CA GLY A 57 10.71 14.55 10.92
C GLY A 57 10.62 13.67 12.15
N LEU A 58 10.80 12.35 12.01
CA LEU A 58 10.65 11.40 13.12
C LEU A 58 11.88 11.39 14.05
N PRO A 59 11.69 11.05 15.35
CA PRO A 59 12.76 11.18 16.36
C PRO A 59 13.88 10.13 16.25
N ASP A 60 13.59 8.97 15.67
CA ASP A 60 14.54 7.85 15.59
C ASP A 60 15.33 7.81 14.27
N MET A 61 14.71 8.22 13.15
CA MET A 61 15.39 8.32 11.86
C MET A 61 14.58 9.18 10.89
N ASP A 62 15.23 9.71 9.85
CA ASP A 62 14.56 10.44 8.78
C ASP A 62 13.57 9.51 8.05
N GLY A 63 12.30 9.94 7.92
CA GLY A 63 11.26 9.20 7.23
C GLY A 63 11.60 8.85 5.77
N MET A 64 12.50 9.61 5.13
CA MET A 64 13.04 9.25 3.81
C MET A 64 13.75 7.90 3.79
N THR A 65 14.39 7.52 4.90
CA THR A 65 15.02 6.20 5.03
C THR A 65 13.96 5.11 5.08
N PHE A 66 12.91 5.31 5.85
CA PHE A 66 11.77 4.38 5.91
C PHE A 66 11.10 4.24 4.53
N LEU A 67 10.84 5.35 3.82
CA LEU A 67 10.29 5.34 2.47
C LEU A 67 11.12 4.45 1.53
N LYS A 68 12.43 4.68 1.47
CA LYS A 68 13.35 3.92 0.61
C LYS A 68 13.41 2.45 0.97
N GLU A 69 13.34 2.10 2.25
CA GLU A 69 13.31 0.71 2.69
C GLU A 69 12.02 0.00 2.27
N VAL A 70 10.86 0.63 2.51
CA VAL A 70 9.57 0.06 2.08
C VAL A 70 9.51 -0.14 0.56
N ARG A 71 10.09 0.78 -0.21
CA ARG A 71 10.09 0.72 -1.68
C ARG A 71 10.95 -0.40 -2.26
N LYS A 72 11.85 -1.01 -1.48
CA LYS A 72 12.61 -2.19 -1.95
C LYS A 72 11.69 -3.39 -2.21
N ASP A 73 10.66 -3.54 -1.37
CA ASP A 73 9.85 -4.76 -1.33
C ASP A 73 8.33 -4.52 -1.47
N SER A 74 7.88 -3.24 -1.54
CA SER A 74 6.46 -2.93 -1.55
C SER A 74 6.09 -1.72 -2.41
N LEU A 75 4.95 -1.83 -3.11
CA LEU A 75 4.29 -0.76 -3.86
C LEU A 75 3.15 -0.09 -3.06
N THR A 76 2.98 -0.43 -1.79
CA THR A 76 1.96 0.20 -0.92
C THR A 76 2.08 1.73 -1.02
N PRO A 77 0.98 2.46 -1.33
CA PRO A 77 1.05 3.91 -1.49
C PRO A 77 1.52 4.60 -0.21
N ILE A 78 2.45 5.53 -0.38
CA ILE A 78 2.99 6.36 0.69
C ILE A 78 2.73 7.82 0.35
N ILE A 79 1.99 8.51 1.22
CA ILE A 79 1.81 9.97 1.19
C ILE A 79 2.70 10.56 2.26
N VAL A 80 3.62 11.41 1.86
CA VAL A 80 4.46 12.16 2.80
C VAL A 80 3.67 13.35 3.34
N LEU A 81 3.67 13.52 4.67
CA LEU A 81 3.04 14.62 5.38
C LEU A 81 4.10 15.33 6.23
N SER A 82 4.64 16.45 5.77
CA SER A 82 5.82 17.05 6.40
C SER A 82 5.77 18.58 6.49
N ALA A 83 6.43 19.12 7.51
CA ALA A 83 6.65 20.57 7.66
C ALA A 83 7.74 21.11 6.69
N ARG A 84 8.50 20.23 6.02
CA ARG A 84 9.51 20.66 5.05
C ARG A 84 8.83 21.20 3.79
N THR A 85 8.98 22.49 3.52
CA THR A 85 8.33 23.18 2.39
C THR A 85 9.24 23.31 1.18
N ASN A 86 10.52 22.96 1.32
CA ASN A 86 11.52 23.09 0.28
C ASN A 86 11.16 22.20 -0.93
N GLU A 87 11.24 22.78 -2.13
CA GLU A 87 10.95 22.06 -3.38
C GLU A 87 11.87 20.83 -3.58
N ARG A 88 13.14 20.96 -3.19
CA ARG A 88 14.11 19.84 -3.28
C ARG A 88 13.68 18.63 -2.45
N ASP A 89 13.16 18.86 -1.25
CA ASP A 89 12.68 17.76 -0.38
C ASP A 89 11.45 17.08 -0.98
N LYS A 90 10.56 17.84 -1.60
CA LYS A 90 9.38 17.30 -2.30
C LYS A 90 9.79 16.45 -3.49
N VAL A 91 10.65 16.97 -4.34
CA VAL A 91 11.16 16.25 -5.53
C VAL A 91 11.87 14.96 -5.09
N LEU A 92 12.75 15.05 -4.08
CA LEU A 92 13.48 13.89 -3.57
C LEU A 92 12.56 12.81 -3.01
N ALA A 93 11.48 13.19 -2.31
CA ALA A 93 10.50 12.24 -1.78
C ALA A 93 9.73 11.53 -2.92
N LEU A 94 9.27 12.30 -3.91
CA LEU A 94 8.56 11.75 -5.07
C LEU A 94 9.46 10.84 -5.91
N ASP A 95 10.69 11.26 -6.20
CA ASP A 95 11.68 10.45 -6.94
C ASP A 95 12.09 9.19 -6.16
N SER A 96 12.03 9.24 -4.82
CA SER A 96 12.26 8.07 -3.97
C SER A 96 11.06 7.13 -3.87
N GLY A 97 9.95 7.45 -4.56
CA GLY A 97 8.78 6.59 -4.68
C GLY A 97 7.61 6.95 -3.76
N ALA A 98 7.57 8.15 -3.16
CA ALA A 98 6.34 8.65 -2.55
C ALA A 98 5.27 8.86 -3.63
N ASN A 99 4.03 8.51 -3.32
CA ASN A 99 2.91 8.70 -4.25
C ASN A 99 2.39 10.13 -4.24
N ASP A 100 2.56 10.83 -3.12
CA ASP A 100 2.20 12.24 -2.98
C ASP A 100 2.96 12.89 -1.84
N TYR A 101 2.97 14.23 -1.81
CA TYR A 101 3.60 15.04 -0.79
C TYR A 101 2.69 16.17 -0.35
N VAL A 102 2.35 16.21 0.93
CA VAL A 102 1.48 17.22 1.55
C VAL A 102 2.29 18.01 2.58
N THR A 103 2.24 19.32 2.47
CA THR A 103 2.93 20.21 3.44
C THR A 103 2.03 20.52 4.62
N LYS A 104 2.60 20.54 5.82
CA LYS A 104 1.96 21.05 7.04
C LYS A 104 2.06 22.61 7.02
N PRO A 105 0.98 23.36 7.38
CA PRO A 105 -0.35 22.90 7.71
C PRO A 105 -1.16 22.49 6.48
N PHE A 106 -2.07 21.53 6.63
CA PHE A 106 -2.87 20.95 5.54
C PHE A 106 -4.38 21.04 5.84
N GLY A 107 -5.17 21.04 4.76
CA GLY A 107 -6.62 20.94 4.87
C GLY A 107 -7.09 19.49 4.98
N ALA A 108 -8.05 19.22 5.89
CA ALA A 108 -8.61 17.87 6.05
C ALA A 108 -9.20 17.31 4.75
N ALA A 109 -9.95 18.15 4.02
CA ALA A 109 -10.56 17.75 2.74
C ALA A 109 -9.52 17.44 1.67
N GLU A 110 -8.40 18.19 1.64
CA GLU A 110 -7.29 17.95 0.73
C GLU A 110 -6.62 16.61 1.01
N LEU A 111 -6.23 16.36 2.27
CA LEU A 111 -5.56 15.11 2.64
C LEU A 111 -6.46 13.89 2.33
N LEU A 112 -7.74 13.95 2.66
CA LEU A 112 -8.70 12.89 2.33
C LEU A 112 -8.87 12.67 0.82
N ALA A 113 -8.84 13.74 0.01
CA ALA A 113 -8.91 13.62 -1.45
C ALA A 113 -7.67 12.91 -2.02
N ARG A 114 -6.47 13.23 -1.53
CA ARG A 114 -5.21 12.61 -1.91
C ARG A 114 -5.15 11.13 -1.51
N ILE A 115 -5.62 10.80 -0.30
CA ILE A 115 -5.73 9.41 0.16
C ILE A 115 -6.65 8.61 -0.76
N ARG A 116 -7.85 9.12 -1.08
CA ARG A 116 -8.76 8.45 -2.02
C ARG A 116 -8.14 8.27 -3.40
N SER A 117 -7.40 9.26 -3.89
CA SER A 117 -6.69 9.18 -5.17
C SER A 117 -5.60 8.10 -5.14
N ALA A 118 -4.78 8.07 -4.08
CA ALA A 118 -3.72 7.08 -3.93
C ALA A 118 -4.26 5.65 -3.82
N LEU A 119 -5.31 5.44 -3.03
CA LEU A 119 -5.98 4.13 -2.90
C LEU A 119 -6.63 3.68 -4.21
N ARG A 120 -7.29 4.58 -4.95
CA ARG A 120 -7.87 4.28 -6.26
C ARG A 120 -6.80 3.90 -7.29
N ASN A 121 -5.69 4.61 -7.34
CA ASN A 121 -4.60 4.32 -8.27
C ASN A 121 -3.94 2.97 -7.95
N CYS A 122 -3.93 2.53 -6.68
CA CYS A 122 -3.48 1.18 -6.31
C CYS A 122 -4.53 0.12 -6.65
N SER A 123 -5.81 0.42 -6.53
CA SER A 123 -6.87 -0.46 -7.02
C SER A 123 -6.80 -0.59 -8.55
N HIS A 124 -6.44 0.48 -9.26
CA HIS A 124 -6.19 0.43 -10.70
C HIS A 124 -4.84 -0.20 -11.07
N SER A 125 -3.84 -0.20 -10.18
CA SER A 125 -2.61 -0.95 -10.39
C SER A 125 -2.79 -2.45 -10.08
N ALA A 126 -3.71 -2.80 -9.19
CA ALA A 126 -4.23 -4.16 -9.05
C ALA A 126 -5.21 -4.52 -10.20
N ASP A 127 -5.91 -3.51 -10.73
CA ASP A 127 -6.80 -3.63 -11.90
C ASP A 127 -6.05 -3.51 -13.25
N SER A 128 -4.84 -2.95 -13.29
CA SER A 128 -3.98 -3.01 -14.49
C SER A 128 -3.40 -4.40 -14.73
N GLY A 129 -3.62 -5.34 -13.82
CA GLY A 129 -3.45 -6.78 -14.05
C GLY A 129 -4.73 -7.48 -14.52
N LYS A 130 -5.93 -6.93 -14.30
CA LYS A 130 -7.20 -7.43 -14.85
C LYS A 130 -7.54 -6.69 -16.13
N LEU A 131 -7.09 -7.21 -17.26
CA LEU A 131 -7.65 -6.81 -18.56
C LEU A 131 -9.15 -7.14 -18.58
N PRO A 132 -9.98 -6.37 -19.32
CA PRO A 132 -11.38 -6.71 -19.55
C PRO A 132 -11.46 -8.14 -20.12
N GLY A 133 -12.06 -9.06 -19.35
CA GLY A 133 -12.12 -10.48 -19.74
C GLY A 133 -11.44 -11.44 -18.76
N GLY A 134 -11.23 -11.05 -17.49
CA GLY A 134 -10.76 -11.98 -16.46
C GLY A 134 -9.29 -12.42 -16.63
N ARG A 135 -8.41 -11.54 -17.10
CA ARG A 135 -6.97 -11.83 -17.29
C ARG A 135 -6.11 -11.05 -16.30
N PHE A 136 -5.03 -11.69 -15.83
CA PHE A 136 -3.95 -11.06 -15.09
C PHE A 136 -2.65 -11.21 -15.88
N PHE A 137 -1.87 -10.15 -15.97
CA PHE A 137 -0.60 -10.17 -16.67
C PHE A 137 0.47 -9.41 -15.86
N VAL A 138 1.59 -10.04 -15.58
CA VAL A 138 2.76 -9.42 -14.96
C VAL A 138 4.04 -10.05 -15.51
N GLN A 139 4.90 -9.24 -16.11
CA GLN A 139 6.11 -9.72 -16.80
C GLN A 139 5.79 -10.84 -17.81
N ASP A 140 6.28 -12.04 -17.54
CA ASP A 140 6.09 -13.23 -18.39
C ASP A 140 4.92 -14.12 -17.95
N LEU A 141 4.26 -13.79 -16.81
CA LEU A 141 3.14 -14.54 -16.26
C LEU A 141 1.81 -13.99 -16.76
N GLU A 142 0.98 -14.85 -17.33
CA GLU A 142 -0.40 -14.55 -17.71
C GLU A 142 -1.34 -15.57 -17.04
N ILE A 143 -2.44 -15.09 -16.46
CA ILE A 143 -3.48 -15.92 -15.85
C ILE A 143 -4.80 -15.59 -16.52
N LEU A 144 -5.46 -16.59 -17.06
CA LEU A 144 -6.83 -16.51 -17.59
C LEU A 144 -7.77 -17.08 -16.53
N TYR A 145 -8.42 -16.22 -15.75
CA TYR A 145 -9.27 -16.66 -14.63
C TYR A 145 -10.48 -17.47 -15.10
N ASP A 146 -11.14 -17.06 -16.19
CA ASP A 146 -12.31 -17.73 -16.73
C ASP A 146 -12.00 -19.14 -17.24
N ALA A 147 -10.82 -19.28 -17.88
CA ALA A 147 -10.34 -20.57 -18.41
C ALA A 147 -9.57 -21.39 -17.36
N ARG A 148 -9.23 -20.81 -16.20
CA ARG A 148 -8.34 -21.39 -15.17
C ARG A 148 -7.00 -21.85 -15.73
N GLN A 149 -6.44 -21.08 -16.65
CA GLN A 149 -5.17 -21.35 -17.31
C GLN A 149 -4.09 -20.35 -16.88
N VAL A 150 -2.87 -20.86 -16.78
CA VAL A 150 -1.68 -20.06 -16.42
C VAL A 150 -0.65 -20.26 -17.51
N PHE A 151 -0.05 -19.16 -17.97
CA PHE A 151 0.99 -19.17 -18.99
C PHE A 151 2.24 -18.48 -18.45
N ILE A 152 3.41 -19.00 -18.79
CA ILE A 152 4.71 -18.35 -18.58
C ILE A 152 5.41 -18.27 -19.93
N LYS A 153 5.75 -17.04 -20.36
CA LYS A 153 6.37 -16.77 -21.68
C LYS A 153 5.54 -17.37 -22.83
N GLY A 154 4.20 -17.27 -22.73
CA GLY A 154 3.28 -17.80 -23.73
C GLY A 154 3.12 -19.32 -23.75
N ARG A 155 3.73 -20.05 -22.82
CA ARG A 155 3.56 -21.51 -22.68
C ARG A 155 2.61 -21.83 -21.55
N GLU A 156 1.59 -22.63 -21.79
CA GLU A 156 0.66 -23.07 -20.76
C GLU A 156 1.38 -23.95 -19.73
N ILE A 157 1.17 -23.65 -18.45
CA ILE A 157 1.65 -24.41 -17.31
C ILE A 157 0.46 -25.14 -16.70
N LYS A 158 0.52 -26.46 -16.66
CA LYS A 158 -0.50 -27.28 -16.00
C LYS A 158 -0.27 -27.25 -14.49
N LEU A 159 -1.22 -26.67 -13.77
CA LEU A 159 -1.24 -26.60 -12.30
C LEU A 159 -2.33 -27.52 -11.77
N THR A 160 -2.10 -28.08 -10.60
CA THR A 160 -3.15 -28.71 -9.80
C THR A 160 -4.15 -27.64 -9.32
N GLN A 161 -5.34 -28.07 -8.87
CA GLN A 161 -6.37 -27.14 -8.36
C GLN A 161 -5.83 -26.23 -7.24
N THR A 162 -5.06 -26.82 -6.31
CA THR A 162 -4.50 -26.09 -5.17
C THR A 162 -3.43 -25.08 -5.62
N GLU A 163 -2.53 -25.49 -6.53
CA GLU A 163 -1.51 -24.59 -7.08
C GLU A 163 -2.14 -23.42 -7.83
N TYR A 164 -3.17 -23.71 -8.64
CA TYR A 164 -3.93 -22.65 -9.33
C TYR A 164 -4.57 -21.67 -8.34
N ASN A 165 -5.24 -22.19 -7.29
CA ASN A 165 -5.86 -21.35 -6.27
C ASN A 165 -4.85 -20.45 -5.56
N ILE A 166 -3.65 -20.97 -5.26
CA ILE A 166 -2.55 -20.17 -4.68
C ILE A 166 -2.12 -19.06 -5.64
N VAL A 167 -1.86 -19.39 -6.90
CA VAL A 167 -1.42 -18.42 -7.91
C VAL A 167 -2.49 -17.35 -8.14
N ALA A 168 -3.76 -17.74 -8.25
CA ALA A 168 -4.89 -16.84 -8.41
C ALA A 168 -5.02 -15.90 -7.20
N LEU A 169 -4.97 -16.44 -5.97
CA LEU A 169 -5.04 -15.66 -4.73
C LEU A 169 -3.88 -14.64 -4.64
N LEU A 170 -2.66 -15.08 -4.96
CA LEU A 170 -1.48 -14.19 -4.94
C LEU A 170 -1.58 -13.09 -6.01
N SER A 171 -2.10 -13.40 -7.19
CA SER A 171 -2.28 -12.42 -8.26
C SER A 171 -3.37 -11.38 -7.94
N GLU A 172 -4.44 -11.76 -7.23
CA GLU A 172 -5.46 -10.83 -6.73
C GLU A 172 -4.92 -9.88 -5.66
N HIS A 173 -3.85 -10.30 -4.97
CA HIS A 173 -3.16 -9.52 -3.95
C HIS A 173 -1.78 -9.03 -4.41
N CYS A 174 -1.58 -8.91 -5.72
CA CYS A 174 -0.30 -8.47 -6.29
C CYS A 174 0.13 -7.12 -5.72
N GLY A 175 1.40 -7.02 -5.29
CA GLY A 175 1.94 -5.85 -4.62
C GLY A 175 1.64 -5.74 -3.13
N LYS A 176 0.92 -6.72 -2.54
CA LYS A 176 0.65 -6.79 -1.10
C LYS A 176 1.35 -7.99 -0.47
N MET A 177 1.92 -7.80 0.72
CA MET A 177 2.43 -8.93 1.50
C MET A 177 1.28 -9.76 2.06
N MET A 178 1.32 -11.06 1.85
CA MET A 178 0.37 -11.99 2.43
C MET A 178 1.03 -12.85 3.51
N THR A 179 0.36 -12.99 4.65
CA THR A 179 0.82 -13.91 5.70
C THR A 179 0.50 -15.36 5.31
N TYR A 180 1.29 -16.30 5.81
CA TYR A 180 1.04 -17.72 5.63
C TYR A 180 -0.40 -18.13 6.03
N SER A 181 -0.88 -17.59 7.15
CA SER A 181 -2.25 -17.82 7.62
C SER A 181 -3.32 -17.27 6.67
N ALA A 182 -3.06 -16.12 6.01
CA ALA A 182 -3.98 -15.55 5.02
C ALA A 182 -4.02 -16.40 3.74
N ILE A 183 -2.87 -16.93 3.31
CA ILE A 183 -2.79 -17.83 2.15
C ILE A 183 -3.56 -19.13 2.43
N ILE A 184 -3.32 -19.75 3.59
CA ILE A 184 -4.05 -20.97 3.96
C ILE A 184 -5.55 -20.74 3.95
N LYS A 185 -6.06 -19.70 4.63
CA LYS A 185 -7.49 -19.40 4.68
C LYS A 185 -8.13 -19.06 3.33
N GLY A 186 -7.34 -18.54 2.39
CA GLY A 186 -7.83 -18.16 1.06
C GLY A 186 -7.82 -19.31 0.05
N VAL A 187 -7.09 -20.39 0.33
CA VAL A 187 -6.92 -21.53 -0.59
C VAL A 187 -7.73 -22.75 -0.15
N TRP A 188 -7.90 -22.96 1.15
CA TRP A 188 -8.67 -24.04 1.80
C TRP A 188 -9.84 -23.51 2.62
#